data_2bf947a95ee6aed6356d2b4082cd4316
#
_entry.id   2bf947a95ee6aed6356d2b4082cd4316
#
_cell.length_a   1.000
_cell.length_b   1.000
_cell.length_c   1.000
_cell.angle_alpha   90.00
_cell.angle_beta   90.00
_cell.angle_gamma   90.00
#
_symmetry.space_group_name_H-M   'P 1'
#
loop_
_entity.id
_entity.type
_entity.pdbx_description
1 polymer ?
#
loop_
_entity_poly.entity_id
_entity_poly.type
_entity_poly.pdbx_seq_one_letter_code
_entity_poly.pdbx_strand_id
1 'polypeptide(L)'
;MNNCVKFAGWLKSFLQYINIFDIPRLAREISCDVKHIREKYDETITSIEKYKEALQLEKENRQKERNLFLSVLDHLDDMIWAKAIQGKYIVANKAFREKFCYGILWDDLQGRTDIELAGKFKKLVGEENHTFGEMCANSDVPVQETKIPQKFLEEGNINGKLMKLVVNKSPVFNCQGEMFATCGSGRDVTEWHDAVEKAIQELKCECACFKQEDAEKILNELNKFKFREGDHVK
;
A
#
# COMPACT_ATOMS: atom_id res chain seq x y z
N MET A 1 -2.03 74.07 16.66
CA MET A 1 -2.67 74.26 18.00
C MET A 1 -4.02 73.56 18.18
N ASN A 2 -4.71 73.12 17.11
CA ASN A 2 -6.08 72.53 17.22
C ASN A 2 -6.20 71.09 17.73
N ASN A 3 -5.17 70.24 17.66
CA ASN A 3 -5.27 68.87 18.06
C ASN A 3 -5.09 68.58 19.56
N CYS A 4 -4.29 69.46 20.23
CA CYS A 4 -4.11 69.33 21.69
C CYS A 4 -5.37 69.75 22.43
N VAL A 5 -6.10 70.78 21.96
CA VAL A 5 -7.35 71.20 22.55
C VAL A 5 -8.47 70.17 22.41
N LYS A 6 -8.57 69.53 21.27
CA LYS A 6 -9.53 68.41 21.03
C LYS A 6 -9.20 67.19 21.89
N PHE A 7 -7.94 66.84 22.04
CA PHE A 7 -7.52 65.71 22.86
C PHE A 7 -7.75 66.01 24.37
N ALA A 8 -7.45 67.24 24.84
CA ALA A 8 -7.75 67.63 26.20
C ALA A 8 -9.27 67.60 26.47
N GLY A 9 -10.09 68.09 25.54
CA GLY A 9 -11.55 68.02 25.64
C GLY A 9 -12.08 66.56 25.71
N TRP A 10 -11.58 65.66 24.86
CA TRP A 10 -11.92 64.23 24.86
C TRP A 10 -11.45 63.59 26.19
N LEU A 11 -10.24 63.87 26.63
CA LEU A 11 -9.70 63.35 27.89
C LEU A 11 -10.51 63.78 29.09
N LYS A 12 -10.97 65.03 29.07
CA LYS A 12 -11.82 65.60 30.16
C LYS A 12 -13.21 64.92 30.18
N SER A 13 -13.81 64.73 29.05
CA SER A 13 -15.09 63.98 28.92
C SER A 13 -14.91 62.48 29.27
N PHE A 14 -13.82 61.87 28.88
CA PHE A 14 -13.47 60.51 29.24
C PHE A 14 -13.25 60.30 30.72
N LEU A 15 -12.53 61.25 31.38
CA LEU A 15 -12.30 61.28 32.85
C LEU A 15 -13.59 61.53 33.64
N GLN A 16 -14.58 62.24 33.07
CA GLN A 16 -15.88 62.44 33.71
C GLN A 16 -16.76 61.18 33.69
N TYR A 17 -16.54 60.30 32.69
CA TYR A 17 -17.27 59.02 32.59
C TYR A 17 -16.64 57.92 33.45
N ILE A 18 -15.35 58.00 33.77
CA ILE A 18 -14.69 57.03 34.65
C ILE A 18 -14.80 57.58 36.09
N ASN A 19 -15.67 56.96 36.86
CA ASN A 19 -15.71 57.22 38.30
C ASN A 19 -14.39 56.75 38.92
N ILE A 20 -13.51 57.63 39.34
CA ILE A 20 -12.18 57.39 39.91
C ILE A 20 -12.24 56.31 41.04
N PHE A 21 -13.35 56.25 41.74
CA PHE A 21 -13.58 55.23 42.78
C PHE A 21 -13.82 53.82 42.25
N ASP A 22 -14.14 53.63 40.96
CA ASP A 22 -14.33 52.33 40.34
C ASP A 22 -13.04 51.75 39.77
N ILE A 23 -11.98 52.53 39.56
CA ILE A 23 -10.70 52.08 39.03
C ILE A 23 -10.12 50.92 39.83
N PRO A 24 -10.07 50.93 41.17
CA PRO A 24 -9.54 49.79 41.95
C PRO A 24 -10.40 48.52 41.83
N ARG A 25 -11.70 48.66 41.55
CA ARG A 25 -12.61 47.56 41.35
C ARG A 25 -12.38 46.94 39.95
N LEU A 26 -12.33 47.78 38.92
CA LEU A 26 -12.05 47.36 37.54
C LEU A 26 -10.68 46.68 37.44
N ALA A 27 -9.65 47.20 38.09
CA ALA A 27 -8.31 46.63 38.14
C ALA A 27 -8.31 45.23 38.77
N ARG A 28 -9.13 45.01 39.82
CA ARG A 28 -9.28 43.70 40.44
C ARG A 28 -10.02 42.69 39.53
N GLU A 29 -11.09 43.15 38.88
CA GLU A 29 -11.84 42.32 37.92
C GLU A 29 -10.95 41.90 36.76
N ILE A 30 -10.21 42.80 36.13
CA ILE A 30 -9.24 42.51 35.06
C ILE A 30 -8.16 41.54 35.56
N SER A 31 -7.61 41.74 36.75
CA SER A 31 -6.60 40.87 37.33
C SER A 31 -7.12 39.44 37.54
N CYS A 32 -8.38 39.31 37.98
CA CYS A 32 -9.05 38.03 38.13
C CYS A 32 -9.23 37.32 36.77
N ASP A 33 -9.71 38.06 35.77
CA ASP A 33 -9.92 37.54 34.42
C ASP A 33 -8.61 37.11 33.78
N VAL A 34 -7.55 37.92 33.91
CA VAL A 34 -6.20 37.57 33.43
C VAL A 34 -5.67 36.30 34.10
N LYS A 35 -5.87 36.14 35.40
CA LYS A 35 -5.50 34.92 36.12
C LYS A 35 -6.25 33.71 35.59
N HIS A 36 -7.56 33.82 35.42
CA HIS A 36 -8.40 32.75 34.90
C HIS A 36 -8.03 32.34 33.45
N ILE A 37 -7.76 33.35 32.61
CA ILE A 37 -7.27 33.10 31.23
C ILE A 37 -5.94 32.39 31.27
N ARG A 38 -5.03 32.75 32.15
CA ARG A 38 -3.72 32.11 32.29
C ARG A 38 -3.84 30.67 32.74
N GLU A 39 -4.69 30.37 33.71
CA GLU A 39 -4.97 29.02 34.19
C GLU A 39 -5.51 28.15 33.05
N LYS A 40 -6.48 28.63 32.29
CA LYS A 40 -7.00 27.92 31.10
C LYS A 40 -5.95 27.70 30.01
N TYR A 41 -5.09 28.69 29.80
CA TYR A 41 -4.00 28.61 28.86
C TYR A 41 -3.01 27.48 29.26
N ASP A 42 -2.60 27.46 30.53
CA ASP A 42 -1.70 26.44 31.05
C ASP A 42 -2.31 25.03 30.99
N GLU A 43 -3.60 24.87 31.29
CA GLU A 43 -4.34 23.60 31.10
C GLU A 43 -4.36 23.15 29.62
N THR A 44 -4.58 24.10 28.71
CA THR A 44 -4.60 23.85 27.28
C THR A 44 -3.22 23.39 26.78
N ILE A 45 -2.15 24.06 27.18
CA ILE A 45 -0.77 23.70 26.85
C ILE A 45 -0.47 22.29 27.35
N THR A 46 -0.79 21.97 28.61
CA THR A 46 -0.60 20.64 29.17
C THR A 46 -1.36 19.55 28.38
N SER A 47 -2.57 19.86 27.94
CA SER A 47 -3.37 18.95 27.11
C SER A 47 -2.75 18.72 25.72
N ILE A 48 -2.25 19.79 25.08
CA ILE A 48 -1.55 19.69 23.78
C ILE A 48 -0.29 18.84 23.91
N GLU A 49 0.48 19.00 24.96
CA GLU A 49 1.68 18.19 25.20
C GLU A 49 1.34 16.71 25.33
N LYS A 50 0.31 16.35 26.11
CA LYS A 50 -0.18 14.97 26.23
C LYS A 50 -0.64 14.39 24.88
N TYR A 51 -1.37 15.17 24.06
CA TYR A 51 -1.78 14.73 22.73
C TYR A 51 -0.58 14.51 21.81
N LYS A 52 0.42 15.37 21.90
CA LYS A 52 1.67 15.25 21.14
C LYS A 52 2.43 13.97 21.48
N GLU A 53 2.57 13.65 22.77
CA GLU A 53 3.20 12.41 23.23
C GLU A 53 2.43 11.18 22.78
N ALA A 54 1.10 11.18 22.93
CA ALA A 54 0.24 10.08 22.47
C ALA A 54 0.35 9.84 20.96
N LEU A 55 0.34 10.93 20.17
CA LEU A 55 0.50 10.85 18.72
C LEU A 55 1.88 10.32 18.31
N GLN A 56 2.93 10.72 19.02
CA GLN A 56 4.28 10.21 18.77
C GLN A 56 4.37 8.72 19.06
N LEU A 57 3.84 8.26 20.20
CA LEU A 57 3.79 6.86 20.56
C LEU A 57 3.00 6.03 19.53
N GLU A 58 1.86 6.55 19.08
CA GLU A 58 1.07 5.87 18.05
C GLU A 58 1.84 5.72 16.73
N LYS A 59 2.55 6.77 16.30
CA LYS A 59 3.40 6.71 15.09
C LYS A 59 4.50 5.66 15.23
N GLU A 60 5.16 5.60 16.39
CA GLU A 60 6.20 4.61 16.65
C GLU A 60 5.66 3.19 16.64
N ASN A 61 4.49 2.95 17.24
CA ASN A 61 3.85 1.65 17.24
C ASN A 61 3.45 1.22 15.80
N ARG A 62 2.82 2.10 15.03
CA ARG A 62 2.51 1.84 13.63
C ARG A 62 3.75 1.54 12.79
N GLN A 63 4.87 2.22 13.05
CA GLN A 63 6.12 1.95 12.35
C GLN A 63 6.69 0.58 12.72
N LYS A 64 6.62 0.18 14.01
CA LYS A 64 7.03 -1.15 14.46
C LYS A 64 6.18 -2.25 13.82
N GLU A 65 4.86 -2.10 13.81
CA GLU A 65 3.94 -3.04 13.17
C GLU A 65 4.23 -3.17 11.67
N ARG A 66 4.42 -2.05 10.98
CA ARG A 66 4.79 -2.05 9.55
C ARG A 66 6.11 -2.78 9.31
N ASN A 67 7.13 -2.49 10.12
CA ASN A 67 8.45 -3.13 9.98
C ASN A 67 8.36 -4.64 10.22
N LEU A 68 7.59 -5.08 11.23
CA LEU A 68 7.35 -6.48 11.48
C LEU A 68 6.64 -7.15 10.30
N PHE A 69 5.58 -6.54 9.79
CA PHE A 69 4.83 -7.05 8.64
C PHE A 69 5.74 -7.22 7.40
N LEU A 70 6.52 -6.18 7.05
CA LEU A 70 7.44 -6.25 5.92
C LEU A 70 8.54 -7.30 6.15
N SER A 71 9.06 -7.42 7.36
CA SER A 71 10.04 -8.44 7.69
C SER A 71 9.48 -9.85 7.51
N VAL A 72 8.24 -10.11 7.93
CA VAL A 72 7.58 -11.41 7.71
C VAL A 72 7.40 -11.68 6.22
N LEU A 73 6.95 -10.69 5.44
CA LEU A 73 6.79 -10.85 4.00
C LEU A 73 8.12 -11.14 3.30
N ASP A 74 9.21 -10.51 3.72
CA ASP A 74 10.54 -10.69 3.12
C ASP A 74 11.16 -12.08 3.40
N HIS A 75 10.62 -12.84 4.36
CA HIS A 75 11.02 -14.24 4.64
C HIS A 75 10.20 -15.27 3.84
N LEU A 76 9.20 -14.85 3.09
CA LEU A 76 8.43 -15.76 2.23
C LEU A 76 9.12 -15.94 0.88
N ASP A 77 9.20 -17.19 0.41
CA ASP A 77 9.79 -17.54 -0.88
C ASP A 77 8.90 -17.19 -2.06
N ASP A 78 7.59 -17.14 -1.85
CA ASP A 78 6.63 -16.72 -2.86
C ASP A 78 6.73 -15.19 -3.06
N MET A 79 6.60 -14.75 -4.29
CA MET A 79 6.53 -13.33 -4.63
C MET A 79 5.21 -12.75 -4.12
N ILE A 80 5.27 -11.69 -3.32
CA ILE A 80 4.09 -11.03 -2.75
C ILE A 80 4.14 -9.55 -3.07
N TRP A 81 3.01 -9.02 -3.52
CA TRP A 81 2.86 -7.59 -3.79
C TRP A 81 1.45 -7.09 -3.49
N ALA A 82 1.32 -5.78 -3.38
CA ALA A 82 0.03 -5.09 -3.44
C ALA A 82 0.15 -3.84 -4.29
N LYS A 83 -0.93 -3.51 -5.01
CA LYS A 83 -1.05 -2.34 -5.87
C LYS A 83 -2.31 -1.56 -5.51
N ALA A 84 -2.21 -0.23 -5.50
CA ALA A 84 -3.38 0.64 -5.45
C ALA A 84 -4.26 0.42 -6.69
N ILE A 85 -5.51 0.90 -6.66
CA ILE A 85 -6.47 0.76 -7.79
C ILE A 85 -5.89 1.29 -9.12
N GLN A 86 -5.00 2.29 -9.06
CA GLN A 86 -4.33 2.85 -10.24
C GLN A 86 -3.16 1.96 -10.74
N GLY A 87 -3.00 0.74 -10.22
CA GLY A 87 -1.94 -0.20 -10.60
C GLY A 87 -0.55 0.14 -10.03
N LYS A 88 -0.45 1.09 -9.10
CA LYS A 88 0.82 1.50 -8.49
C LYS A 88 1.19 0.61 -7.32
N TYR A 89 2.42 0.11 -7.30
CA TYR A 89 2.93 -0.73 -6.20
C TYR A 89 2.96 0.02 -4.87
N ILE A 90 2.37 -0.59 -3.83
CA ILE A 90 2.35 -0.09 -2.45
C ILE A 90 3.02 -1.06 -1.46
N VAL A 91 3.16 -2.32 -1.84
CA VAL A 91 3.92 -3.35 -1.11
C VAL A 91 4.56 -4.28 -2.13
N ALA A 92 5.78 -4.74 -1.88
CA ALA A 92 6.42 -5.84 -2.57
C ALA A 92 7.49 -6.45 -1.65
N ASN A 93 7.47 -7.79 -1.49
CA ASN A 93 8.46 -8.47 -0.68
C ASN A 93 9.80 -8.64 -1.41
N LYS A 94 10.80 -9.11 -0.68
CA LYS A 94 12.15 -9.38 -1.21
C LYS A 94 12.11 -10.35 -2.40
N ALA A 95 11.36 -11.44 -2.28
CA ALA A 95 11.24 -12.45 -3.35
C ALA A 95 10.73 -11.84 -4.66
N PHE A 96 9.70 -10.97 -4.61
CA PHE A 96 9.22 -10.27 -5.79
C PHE A 96 10.28 -9.35 -6.39
N ARG A 97 10.97 -8.58 -5.57
CA ARG A 97 12.01 -7.65 -6.04
C ARG A 97 13.21 -8.36 -6.66
N GLU A 98 13.66 -9.48 -6.08
CA GLU A 98 14.82 -10.23 -6.56
C GLU A 98 14.50 -11.12 -7.77
N LYS A 99 13.40 -11.89 -7.73
CA LYS A 99 13.08 -12.87 -8.78
C LYS A 99 12.42 -12.22 -10.00
N PHE A 100 11.60 -11.18 -9.80
CA PHE A 100 10.79 -10.58 -10.86
C PHE A 100 11.32 -9.20 -11.31
N CYS A 101 11.88 -8.41 -10.39
CA CYS A 101 12.26 -7.03 -10.62
C CYS A 101 13.78 -6.78 -10.61
N TYR A 102 14.59 -7.78 -10.88
CA TYR A 102 16.06 -7.64 -11.01
C TYR A 102 16.75 -7.06 -9.76
N GLY A 103 16.20 -7.29 -8.57
CA GLY A 103 16.76 -6.77 -7.31
C GLY A 103 16.58 -5.26 -7.11
N ILE A 104 15.61 -4.65 -7.80
CA ILE A 104 15.32 -3.22 -7.65
C ILE A 104 15.05 -2.85 -6.19
N LEU A 105 15.54 -1.70 -5.76
CA LEU A 105 15.25 -1.18 -4.43
C LEU A 105 13.78 -0.79 -4.30
N TRP A 106 13.25 -0.88 -3.09
CA TRP A 106 11.86 -0.53 -2.82
C TRP A 106 11.50 0.89 -3.25
N ASP A 107 12.37 1.87 -2.97
CA ASP A 107 12.14 3.27 -3.31
C ASP A 107 12.01 3.52 -4.82
N ASP A 108 12.65 2.69 -5.63
CA ASP A 108 12.58 2.75 -7.10
C ASP A 108 11.33 2.03 -7.66
N LEU A 109 10.75 1.11 -6.89
CA LEU A 109 9.58 0.32 -7.26
C LEU A 109 8.29 0.96 -6.79
N GLN A 110 8.30 1.54 -5.59
CA GLN A 110 7.12 2.15 -4.97
C GLN A 110 6.49 3.21 -5.87
N GLY A 111 5.17 3.15 -6.03
CA GLY A 111 4.40 4.10 -6.83
C GLY A 111 4.53 3.94 -8.34
N ARG A 112 5.29 2.95 -8.83
CA ARG A 112 5.35 2.58 -10.25
C ARG A 112 4.23 1.62 -10.60
N THR A 113 3.88 1.59 -11.88
CA THR A 113 2.97 0.60 -12.47
C THR A 113 3.75 -0.52 -13.16
N ASP A 114 3.07 -1.64 -13.48
CA ASP A 114 3.67 -2.74 -14.25
C ASP A 114 4.25 -2.25 -15.59
N ILE A 115 3.54 -1.38 -16.28
CA ILE A 115 3.96 -0.85 -17.59
C ILE A 115 5.21 0.00 -17.47
N GLU A 116 5.29 0.89 -16.46
CA GLU A 116 6.48 1.72 -16.22
C GLU A 116 7.70 0.86 -15.86
N LEU A 117 7.52 -0.17 -15.03
CA LEU A 117 8.58 -1.11 -14.68
C LEU A 117 9.02 -1.95 -15.88
N ALA A 118 8.06 -2.50 -16.64
CA ALA A 118 8.36 -3.26 -17.84
C ALA A 118 9.15 -2.41 -18.85
N GLY A 119 8.76 -1.15 -19.05
CA GLY A 119 9.51 -0.22 -19.90
C GLY A 119 10.94 0.05 -19.41
N LYS A 120 11.15 0.11 -18.08
CA LYS A 120 12.49 0.23 -17.48
C LYS A 120 13.32 -1.05 -17.70
N PHE A 121 12.72 -2.22 -17.48
CA PHE A 121 13.41 -3.50 -17.59
C PHE A 121 13.71 -3.87 -19.04
N LYS A 122 12.80 -3.63 -19.98
CA LYS A 122 13.04 -3.80 -21.43
C LYS A 122 14.22 -2.98 -21.91
N LYS A 123 14.39 -1.76 -21.41
CA LYS A 123 15.58 -0.94 -21.71
C LYS A 123 16.85 -1.49 -21.09
N LEU A 124 16.76 -2.18 -19.95
CA LEU A 124 17.92 -2.74 -19.25
C LEU A 124 18.41 -4.03 -19.89
N VAL A 125 17.51 -4.94 -20.24
CA VAL A 125 17.85 -6.32 -20.66
C VAL A 125 17.48 -6.64 -22.11
N GLY A 126 16.71 -5.79 -22.80
CA GLY A 126 16.14 -6.04 -24.14
C GLY A 126 14.66 -6.43 -24.08
N GLU A 127 13.89 -6.07 -25.12
CA GLU A 127 12.44 -6.26 -25.14
C GLU A 127 12.02 -7.73 -25.05
N GLU A 128 12.73 -8.61 -25.74
CA GLU A 128 12.50 -10.06 -25.76
C GLU A 128 12.88 -10.76 -24.45
N ASN A 129 13.78 -10.13 -23.67
CA ASN A 129 14.30 -10.69 -22.42
C ASN A 129 13.42 -10.32 -21.20
N HIS A 130 12.46 -9.38 -21.35
CA HIS A 130 11.45 -9.05 -20.35
C HIS A 130 10.09 -8.86 -21.02
N THR A 131 9.22 -9.85 -20.96
CA THR A 131 7.92 -9.83 -21.65
C THR A 131 6.71 -9.63 -20.73
N PHE A 132 6.94 -9.62 -19.41
CA PHE A 132 5.92 -9.22 -18.43
C PHE A 132 5.62 -7.70 -18.50
N GLY A 133 4.50 -7.29 -17.94
CA GLY A 133 4.08 -5.90 -17.87
C GLY A 133 2.61 -5.75 -18.21
N GLU A 134 2.25 -5.76 -19.49
CA GLU A 134 0.84 -5.66 -19.93
C GLU A 134 -0.01 -6.82 -19.38
N MET A 135 0.50 -8.03 -19.39
CA MET A 135 -0.17 -9.21 -18.83
C MET A 135 -0.48 -9.00 -17.34
N CYS A 136 0.51 -8.53 -16.57
CA CYS A 136 0.33 -8.27 -15.13
C CYS A 136 -0.68 -7.16 -14.85
N ALA A 137 -0.72 -6.12 -15.71
CA ALA A 137 -1.71 -5.05 -15.62
C ALA A 137 -3.11 -5.55 -16.00
N ASN A 138 -3.22 -6.31 -17.10
CA ASN A 138 -4.48 -6.85 -17.58
C ASN A 138 -5.13 -7.85 -16.62
N SER A 139 -4.34 -8.67 -15.92
CA SER A 139 -4.86 -9.61 -14.94
C SER A 139 -5.33 -8.96 -13.62
N ASP A 140 -5.07 -7.68 -13.38
CA ASP A 140 -5.67 -6.93 -12.27
C ASP A 140 -7.12 -6.51 -12.58
N VAL A 141 -7.47 -6.30 -13.86
CA VAL A 141 -8.79 -5.78 -14.28
C VAL A 141 -9.94 -6.69 -13.83
N PRO A 142 -9.96 -8.02 -14.09
CA PRO A 142 -11.05 -8.88 -13.64
C PRO A 142 -11.24 -8.85 -12.13
N VAL A 143 -10.16 -8.74 -11.34
CA VAL A 143 -10.24 -8.66 -9.88
C VAL A 143 -10.88 -7.35 -9.43
N GLN A 144 -10.54 -6.24 -10.10
CA GLN A 144 -11.12 -4.93 -9.80
C GLN A 144 -12.60 -4.85 -10.16
N GLU A 145 -12.99 -5.42 -11.30
CA GLU A 145 -14.37 -5.42 -11.79
C GLU A 145 -15.29 -6.33 -10.96
N THR A 146 -14.85 -7.59 -10.75
CA THR A 146 -15.67 -8.58 -10.06
C THR A 146 -15.61 -8.46 -8.54
N LYS A 147 -14.52 -7.89 -8.00
CA LYS A 147 -14.20 -7.84 -6.57
C LYS A 147 -14.12 -9.24 -5.94
N ILE A 148 -13.76 -10.24 -6.74
CA ILE A 148 -13.60 -11.64 -6.34
C ILE A 148 -12.14 -12.05 -6.56
N PRO A 149 -11.54 -12.85 -5.67
CA PRO A 149 -10.21 -13.42 -5.89
C PRO A 149 -10.14 -14.21 -7.21
N GLN A 150 -9.06 -14.04 -7.96
CA GLN A 150 -8.82 -14.69 -9.24
C GLN A 150 -7.46 -15.38 -9.25
N LYS A 151 -7.35 -16.45 -10.02
CA LYS A 151 -6.10 -17.18 -10.28
C LYS A 151 -5.74 -17.10 -11.74
N PHE A 152 -4.45 -16.87 -12.01
CA PHE A 152 -3.90 -16.77 -13.35
C PHE A 152 -2.67 -17.67 -13.48
N LEU A 153 -2.47 -18.21 -14.67
CA LEU A 153 -1.17 -18.70 -15.12
C LEU A 153 -0.58 -17.60 -16.01
N GLU A 154 0.47 -16.96 -15.53
CA GLU A 154 1.18 -15.93 -16.28
C GLU A 154 2.52 -16.51 -16.77
N GLU A 155 2.81 -16.33 -18.05
CA GLU A 155 4.01 -16.87 -18.69
C GLU A 155 4.74 -15.76 -19.44
N GLY A 156 6.05 -15.65 -19.24
CA GLY A 156 6.85 -14.64 -19.91
C GLY A 156 8.33 -14.79 -19.61
N ASN A 157 9.14 -13.93 -20.20
CA ASN A 157 10.58 -13.94 -20.02
C ASN A 157 11.01 -12.96 -18.93
N ILE A 158 11.88 -13.41 -18.04
CA ILE A 158 12.65 -12.60 -17.10
C ILE A 158 14.12 -12.87 -17.35
N ASN A 159 14.88 -11.85 -17.73
CA ASN A 159 16.30 -11.95 -18.09
C ASN A 159 16.58 -13.02 -19.17
N GLY A 160 15.68 -13.10 -20.18
CA GLY A 160 15.77 -14.06 -21.27
C GLY A 160 15.43 -15.50 -20.90
N LYS A 161 15.01 -15.78 -19.66
CA LYS A 161 14.56 -17.09 -19.22
C LYS A 161 13.04 -17.12 -19.12
N LEU A 162 12.43 -18.16 -19.69
CA LEU A 162 11.01 -18.39 -19.53
C LEU A 162 10.69 -18.61 -18.05
N MET A 163 9.67 -17.92 -17.57
CA MET A 163 9.12 -18.06 -16.23
C MET A 163 7.61 -18.31 -16.33
N LYS A 164 7.13 -19.35 -15.68
CA LYS A 164 5.71 -19.69 -15.55
C LYS A 164 5.28 -19.45 -14.12
N LEU A 165 4.33 -18.53 -13.92
CA LEU A 165 3.87 -18.09 -12.61
C LEU A 165 2.43 -18.52 -12.37
N VAL A 166 2.19 -19.19 -11.26
CA VAL A 166 0.85 -19.30 -10.67
C VAL A 166 0.62 -18.06 -9.82
N VAL A 167 -0.31 -17.22 -10.26
CA VAL A 167 -0.61 -15.94 -9.64
C VAL A 167 -2.01 -15.98 -9.03
N ASN A 168 -2.11 -15.65 -7.74
CA ASN A 168 -3.38 -15.41 -7.07
C ASN A 168 -3.50 -13.90 -6.83
N LYS A 169 -4.62 -13.30 -7.24
CA LYS A 169 -4.91 -11.89 -7.02
C LYS A 169 -6.22 -11.74 -6.26
N SER A 170 -6.25 -10.86 -5.28
CA SER A 170 -7.41 -10.63 -4.43
C SER A 170 -7.66 -9.14 -4.22
N PRO A 171 -8.93 -8.72 -4.13
CA PRO A 171 -9.27 -7.35 -3.78
C PRO A 171 -8.99 -7.09 -2.30
N VAL A 172 -8.58 -5.85 -1.99
CA VAL A 172 -8.37 -5.37 -0.62
C VAL A 172 -9.33 -4.23 -0.33
N PHE A 173 -10.06 -4.33 0.78
CA PHE A 173 -11.09 -3.39 1.18
C PHE A 173 -10.68 -2.61 2.43
N ASN A 174 -11.13 -1.37 2.53
CA ASN A 174 -11.04 -0.57 3.74
C ASN A 174 -12.17 -0.92 4.74
N CYS A 175 -12.17 -0.30 5.90
CA CYS A 175 -13.20 -0.51 6.94
C CYS A 175 -14.61 -0.03 6.53
N GLN A 176 -14.73 0.75 5.45
CA GLN A 176 -16.00 1.18 4.84
C GLN A 176 -16.50 0.20 3.77
N GLY A 177 -15.75 -0.88 3.47
CA GLY A 177 -16.09 -1.83 2.42
C GLY A 177 -15.76 -1.35 1.00
N GLU A 178 -14.98 -0.29 0.86
CA GLU A 178 -14.53 0.22 -0.44
C GLU A 178 -13.21 -0.44 -0.83
N MET A 179 -13.14 -0.95 -2.05
CA MET A 179 -11.90 -1.50 -2.58
C MET A 179 -10.89 -0.39 -2.85
N PHE A 180 -9.70 -0.49 -2.27
CA PHE A 180 -8.64 0.50 -2.42
C PHE A 180 -7.35 -0.06 -3.03
N ALA A 181 -7.21 -1.40 -3.08
CA ALA A 181 -6.03 -2.06 -3.60
C ALA A 181 -6.34 -3.46 -4.13
N THR A 182 -5.40 -4.03 -4.89
CA THR A 182 -5.28 -5.47 -5.16
C THR A 182 -4.05 -5.99 -4.47
N CYS A 183 -4.10 -7.18 -3.90
CA CYS A 183 -2.91 -7.90 -3.48
C CYS A 183 -2.73 -9.16 -4.33
N GLY A 184 -1.49 -9.57 -4.53
CA GLY A 184 -1.15 -10.74 -5.29
C GLY A 184 -0.05 -11.56 -4.65
N SER A 185 -0.09 -12.87 -4.92
CA SER A 185 1.03 -13.77 -4.70
C SER A 185 1.35 -14.50 -5.98
N GLY A 186 2.65 -14.67 -6.28
CA GLY A 186 3.15 -15.37 -7.46
C GLY A 186 4.16 -16.44 -7.03
N ARG A 187 3.92 -17.66 -7.49
CA ARG A 187 4.83 -18.78 -7.32
C ARG A 187 5.42 -19.18 -8.66
N ASP A 188 6.74 -19.23 -8.74
CA ASP A 188 7.42 -19.81 -9.89
C ASP A 188 7.21 -21.33 -9.90
N VAL A 189 6.65 -21.80 -10.99
CA VAL A 189 6.34 -23.23 -11.22
C VAL A 189 7.03 -23.76 -12.47
N THR A 190 7.99 -23.02 -13.01
CA THR A 190 8.68 -23.35 -14.26
C THR A 190 9.31 -24.75 -14.21
N GLU A 191 10.18 -24.98 -13.24
CA GLU A 191 10.87 -26.31 -13.13
C GLU A 191 9.89 -27.46 -12.95
N TRP A 192 8.86 -27.25 -12.14
CA TRP A 192 7.86 -28.29 -11.93
C TRP A 192 7.04 -28.55 -13.20
N HIS A 193 6.62 -27.51 -13.91
CA HIS A 193 5.86 -27.63 -15.15
C HIS A 193 6.69 -28.34 -16.22
N ASP A 194 7.96 -27.98 -16.37
CA ASP A 194 8.87 -28.62 -17.32
C ASP A 194 9.14 -30.09 -16.98
N ALA A 195 9.26 -30.40 -15.68
CA ALA A 195 9.40 -31.81 -15.25
C ALA A 195 8.15 -32.65 -15.58
N VAL A 196 6.95 -32.09 -15.41
CA VAL A 196 5.70 -32.74 -15.77
C VAL A 196 5.57 -32.91 -17.28
N GLU A 197 5.87 -31.90 -18.06
CA GLU A 197 5.86 -31.98 -19.52
C GLU A 197 6.84 -33.04 -20.03
N LYS A 198 8.04 -33.09 -19.46
CA LYS A 198 9.05 -34.11 -19.78
C LYS A 198 8.55 -35.53 -19.47
N ALA A 199 7.99 -35.73 -18.26
CA ALA A 199 7.45 -37.04 -17.87
C ALA A 199 6.31 -37.50 -18.80
N ILE A 200 5.43 -36.56 -19.21
CA ILE A 200 4.37 -36.89 -20.20
C ILE A 200 4.98 -37.26 -21.55
N GLN A 201 6.03 -36.58 -21.98
CA GLN A 201 6.68 -36.89 -23.25
C GLN A 201 7.38 -38.27 -23.23
N GLU A 202 8.01 -38.61 -22.10
CA GLU A 202 8.61 -39.94 -21.89
C GLU A 202 7.54 -41.03 -21.93
N LEU A 203 6.39 -40.84 -21.24
CA LEU A 203 5.27 -41.77 -21.29
C LEU A 203 4.69 -41.95 -22.71
N LYS A 204 4.64 -40.88 -23.51
CA LYS A 204 4.21 -40.97 -24.91
C LYS A 204 5.17 -41.77 -25.77
N CYS A 205 6.47 -41.69 -25.50
CA CYS A 205 7.49 -42.44 -26.26
C CYS A 205 7.56 -43.90 -25.85
N GLU A 206 7.40 -44.23 -24.57
CA GLU A 206 7.55 -45.58 -24.06
C GLU A 206 6.29 -46.44 -24.15
N CYS A 207 5.11 -45.84 -24.12
CA CYS A 207 3.83 -46.55 -24.19
C CYS A 207 3.11 -46.27 -25.51
N ALA A 208 3.14 -47.21 -26.46
CA ALA A 208 2.35 -47.12 -27.70
C ALA A 208 0.82 -47.01 -27.46
N CYS A 209 0.35 -47.30 -26.23
CA CYS A 209 -1.03 -47.17 -25.81
C CYS A 209 -1.35 -45.80 -25.21
N PHE A 210 -0.34 -44.93 -24.91
CA PHE A 210 -0.55 -43.60 -24.31
C PHE A 210 -0.99 -42.62 -25.38
N LYS A 211 -2.26 -42.26 -25.36
CA LYS A 211 -2.86 -41.33 -26.32
C LYS A 211 -2.67 -39.90 -25.93
N GLN A 212 -2.71 -38.98 -26.92
CA GLN A 212 -2.67 -37.55 -26.71
C GLN A 212 -3.76 -37.10 -25.73
N GLU A 213 -4.96 -37.69 -25.80
CA GLU A 213 -6.08 -37.41 -24.90
C GLU A 213 -5.78 -37.72 -23.43
N ASP A 214 -4.97 -38.77 -23.16
CA ASP A 214 -4.58 -39.13 -21.79
C ASP A 214 -3.55 -38.15 -21.24
N ALA A 215 -2.64 -37.65 -22.07
CA ALA A 215 -1.70 -36.59 -21.71
C ALA A 215 -2.43 -35.29 -21.35
N GLU A 216 -3.42 -34.90 -22.16
CA GLU A 216 -4.23 -33.72 -21.91
C GLU A 216 -5.08 -33.84 -20.63
N LYS A 217 -5.62 -35.05 -20.37
CA LYS A 217 -6.32 -35.31 -19.09
C LYS A 217 -5.39 -35.20 -17.89
N ILE A 218 -4.19 -35.79 -17.96
CA ILE A 218 -3.21 -35.69 -16.86
C ILE A 218 -2.80 -34.22 -16.64
N LEU A 219 -2.48 -33.47 -17.70
CA LEU A 219 -2.17 -32.06 -17.62
C LEU A 219 -3.33 -31.24 -17.01
N ASN A 220 -4.55 -31.52 -17.46
CA ASN A 220 -5.74 -30.88 -16.93
C ASN A 220 -6.00 -31.24 -15.47
N GLU A 221 -5.83 -32.49 -15.05
CA GLU A 221 -5.94 -32.89 -13.64
C GLU A 221 -4.82 -32.30 -12.79
N LEU A 222 -3.59 -32.30 -13.27
CA LEU A 222 -2.47 -31.64 -12.59
C LEU A 222 -2.67 -30.10 -12.50
N ASN A 223 -3.22 -29.50 -13.52
CA ASN A 223 -3.63 -28.11 -13.49
C ASN A 223 -4.79 -27.87 -12.52
N LYS A 224 -5.77 -28.79 -12.38
CA LYS A 224 -6.82 -28.72 -11.36
C LYS A 224 -6.27 -28.87 -9.94
N PHE A 225 -5.28 -29.72 -9.71
CA PHE A 225 -4.58 -29.84 -8.42
C PHE A 225 -3.84 -28.56 -8.06
N LYS A 226 -3.27 -27.87 -9.05
CA LYS A 226 -2.67 -26.54 -8.87
C LYS A 226 -3.71 -25.42 -8.74
N PHE A 227 -4.81 -25.55 -9.46
CA PHE A 227 -5.89 -24.59 -9.60
C PHE A 227 -7.20 -25.26 -9.17
N ARG A 228 -7.36 -25.65 -7.90
CA ARG A 228 -8.72 -25.86 -7.42
C ARG A 228 -9.46 -24.54 -7.60
N GLU A 229 -10.15 -24.44 -8.73
CA GLU A 229 -11.18 -23.44 -8.94
C GLU A 229 -12.16 -23.57 -7.77
N GLY A 230 -12.30 -22.50 -7.01
CA GLY A 230 -13.47 -22.30 -6.18
C GLY A 230 -13.53 -23.05 -4.86
N ASP A 231 -12.52 -22.98 -3.98
CA ASP A 231 -12.83 -22.96 -2.57
C ASP A 231 -13.41 -21.56 -2.24
N HIS A 232 -14.67 -21.38 -2.63
CA HIS A 232 -15.51 -20.36 -2.06
C HIS A 232 -15.61 -20.65 -0.57
N VAL A 233 -14.79 -19.99 0.23
CA VAL A 233 -15.01 -19.88 1.66
C VAL A 233 -16.33 -19.17 1.81
N LYS A 234 -17.34 -19.91 2.26
CA LYS A 234 -18.63 -19.37 2.70
C LYS A 234 -18.45 -18.50 3.92
#